data_bb69d3bfcf10533ec004d7af29e85f39
#
_entry.id   bb69d3bfcf10533ec004d7af29e85f39
#
_cell.length_a   1.000
_cell.length_b   1.000
_cell.length_c   1.000
_cell.angle_alpha   90.00
_cell.angle_beta   90.00
_cell.angle_gamma   90.00
#
_symmetry.space_group_name_H-M   'P 1'
#
loop_
_entity.id
_entity.type
_entity.pdbx_description
1 polymer ?
#
loop_
_entity_poly.entity_id
_entity_poly.type
_entity_poly.pdbx_seq_one_letter_code
_entity_poly.pdbx_strand_id
1 'polypeptide(L)'
;MFDDCRDVLVSKFASSAAHVKGTRLVSAESCTWIGEHFRERPGEIKRFLDLLFLAGVNHIFYQGCCYSPPEAAWPGWCFYAALEMNLRSP
;
A
#
# COMPACT_ATOMS: atom_id res chain seq x y z
N MET A 1 -15.28 2.50 4.70
CA MET A 1 -14.45 2.25 3.52
C MET A 1 -13.12 1.56 3.83
N PHE A 2 -12.73 1.50 5.07
CA PHE A 2 -11.50 0.79 5.51
C PHE A 2 -11.72 -0.70 5.83
N ASP A 3 -12.95 -1.18 5.75
CA ASP A 3 -13.25 -2.57 6.11
C ASP A 3 -12.78 -3.59 5.07
N ASP A 4 -12.73 -3.22 3.80
CA ASP A 4 -12.32 -4.13 2.72
C ASP A 4 -10.85 -4.56 2.81
N CYS A 5 -9.99 -3.73 3.38
CA CYS A 5 -8.58 -4.07 3.58
C CYS A 5 -8.35 -5.03 4.74
N ARG A 6 -9.37 -5.29 5.55
CA ARG A 6 -9.30 -6.19 6.71
C ARG A 6 -9.70 -7.62 6.40
N ASP A 7 -10.19 -7.87 5.20
CA ASP A 7 -10.59 -9.21 4.83
C ASP A 7 -9.36 -10.05 4.45
N VAL A 8 -8.86 -10.75 5.44
CA VAL A 8 -7.76 -11.69 5.28
C VAL A 8 -8.09 -12.76 4.23
N LEU A 9 -9.36 -13.10 4.06
CA LEU A 9 -9.80 -14.11 3.11
C LEU A 9 -9.50 -13.72 1.66
N VAL A 10 -9.72 -12.46 1.30
CA VAL A 10 -9.42 -11.96 -0.06
C VAL A 10 -7.94 -12.16 -0.39
N SER A 11 -7.05 -11.78 0.52
CA SER A 11 -5.62 -11.99 0.33
C SER A 11 -5.21 -13.47 0.32
N LYS A 12 -5.95 -14.32 1.03
CA LYS A 12 -5.76 -15.76 1.04
C LYS A 12 -6.02 -16.41 -0.32
N PHE A 13 -6.85 -15.87 -1.18
CA PHE A 13 -7.01 -16.38 -2.54
C PHE A 13 -5.69 -16.40 -3.30
N ALA A 14 -4.94 -15.31 -3.23
CA ALA A 14 -3.64 -15.22 -3.89
C ALA A 14 -2.59 -16.11 -3.22
N SER A 15 -2.48 -16.09 -1.90
CA SER A 15 -1.49 -16.88 -1.17
C SER A 15 -1.74 -18.37 -1.27
N SER A 16 -3.00 -18.81 -1.27
CA SER A 16 -3.36 -20.22 -1.44
C SER A 16 -3.00 -20.73 -2.83
N ALA A 17 -3.30 -19.96 -3.87
CA ALA A 17 -2.94 -20.31 -5.24
C ALA A 17 -1.41 -20.39 -5.40
N ALA A 18 -0.68 -19.44 -4.84
CA ALA A 18 0.77 -19.43 -4.86
C ALA A 18 1.36 -20.66 -4.13
N HIS A 19 0.80 -21.02 -2.98
CA HIS A 19 1.22 -22.18 -2.21
C HIS A 19 1.05 -23.48 -3.01
N VAL A 20 -0.12 -23.69 -3.62
CA VAL A 20 -0.40 -24.88 -4.43
C VAL A 20 0.52 -24.95 -5.65
N LYS A 21 0.80 -23.82 -6.31
CA LYS A 21 1.68 -23.76 -7.48
C LYS A 21 3.18 -23.80 -7.14
N GLY A 22 3.56 -23.60 -5.90
CA GLY A 22 4.95 -23.44 -5.51
C GLY A 22 5.55 -22.08 -5.90
N THR A 23 4.71 -21.06 -6.11
CA THR A 23 5.15 -19.70 -6.41
C THR A 23 5.68 -19.02 -5.13
N ARG A 24 6.88 -18.43 -5.23
CA ARG A 24 7.57 -17.88 -4.05
C ARG A 24 7.04 -16.53 -3.62
N LEU A 25 6.65 -15.66 -4.57
CA LEU A 25 6.19 -14.31 -4.30
C LEU A 25 4.67 -14.23 -4.39
N VAL A 26 4.10 -13.66 -3.36
CA VAL A 26 2.67 -13.31 -3.28
C VAL A 26 2.60 -11.81 -3.11
N SER A 27 2.26 -11.10 -4.19
CA SER A 27 2.32 -9.65 -4.24
C SER A 27 0.98 -9.02 -3.97
N ALA A 28 1.00 -7.85 -3.35
CA ALA A 28 -0.16 -6.99 -3.22
C ALA A 28 0.21 -5.53 -3.51
N GLU A 29 -0.61 -4.86 -4.32
CA GLU A 29 -0.63 -3.41 -4.36
C GLU A 29 -1.31 -2.93 -3.09
N SER A 30 -0.71 -1.98 -2.40
CA SER A 30 -1.15 -1.60 -1.08
C SER A 30 -1.16 -0.09 -0.89
N CYS A 31 -1.97 0.35 0.06
CA CYS A 31 -2.11 1.75 0.43
C CYS A 31 -2.83 2.61 -0.61
N THR A 32 -3.65 1.99 -1.46
CA THR A 32 -4.44 2.67 -2.48
C THR A 32 -5.83 3.00 -1.95
N TRP A 33 -5.92 3.87 -0.97
CA TRP A 33 -7.21 4.36 -0.47
C TRP A 33 -7.33 5.86 -0.65
N ILE A 34 -8.56 6.35 -0.61
CA ILE A 34 -8.87 7.77 -0.78
C ILE A 34 -8.97 8.44 0.59
N GLY A 35 -8.35 9.61 0.71
CA GLY A 35 -8.36 10.41 1.92
C GLY A 35 -7.57 11.69 1.74
N GLU A 36 -7.35 12.42 2.83
CA GLU A 36 -6.49 13.59 2.80
C GLU A 36 -5.02 13.19 2.66
N HIS A 37 -4.29 13.88 1.80
CA HIS A 37 -2.86 13.67 1.64
C HIS A 37 -2.09 14.00 2.92
N PHE A 38 -0.99 13.30 3.14
CA PHE A 38 -0.06 13.49 4.26
C PHE A 38 -0.65 13.25 5.67
N ARG A 39 -1.81 12.61 5.75
CA ARG A 39 -2.42 12.23 7.04
C ARG A 39 -1.98 10.87 7.55
N GLU A 40 -1.58 10.00 6.64
CA GLU A 40 -1.21 8.63 6.99
C GLU A 40 0.18 8.54 7.60
N ARG A 41 0.27 7.87 8.72
CA ARG A 41 1.53 7.67 9.43
C ARG A 41 2.06 6.26 9.18
N PRO A 42 3.38 6.04 9.18
CA PRO A 42 3.96 4.72 8.98
C PRO A 42 3.42 3.65 9.92
N GLY A 43 3.11 4.00 11.17
CA GLY A 43 2.53 3.08 12.15
C GLY A 43 1.11 2.62 11.78
N GLU A 44 0.33 3.45 11.10
CA GLU A 44 -1.00 3.10 10.63
C GLU A 44 -0.90 2.20 9.40
N ILE A 45 -0.03 2.54 8.47
CA ILE A 45 0.28 1.74 7.29
C ILE A 45 0.72 0.34 7.71
N LYS A 46 1.62 0.27 8.70
CA LYS A 46 2.12 -1.00 9.21
C LYS A 46 1.00 -1.95 9.66
N ARG A 47 -0.03 -1.46 10.31
CA ARG A 47 -1.16 -2.29 10.76
C ARG A 47 -1.85 -3.00 9.59
N PHE A 48 -2.02 -2.32 8.47
CA PHE A 48 -2.59 -2.93 7.27
C PHE A 48 -1.65 -3.95 6.65
N LEU A 49 -0.36 -3.63 6.59
CA LEU A 49 0.64 -4.55 6.07
C LEU A 49 0.74 -5.82 6.92
N ASP A 50 0.66 -5.70 8.24
CA ASP A 50 0.66 -6.85 9.13
C ASP A 50 -0.48 -7.84 8.81
N LEU A 51 -1.67 -7.32 8.48
CA LEU A 51 -2.78 -8.17 8.05
C LEU A 51 -2.50 -8.88 6.72
N LEU A 52 -1.89 -8.19 5.76
CA LEU A 52 -1.49 -8.79 4.49
C LEU A 52 -0.44 -9.88 4.72
N PHE A 53 0.54 -9.64 5.57
CA PHE A 53 1.58 -10.62 5.91
C PHE A 53 0.97 -11.86 6.59
N LEU A 54 0.03 -11.67 7.53
CA LEU A 54 -0.72 -12.77 8.15
C LEU A 54 -1.51 -13.58 7.13
N ALA A 55 -1.98 -12.93 6.07
CA ALA A 55 -2.69 -13.59 4.97
C ALA A 55 -1.77 -14.32 3.99
N GLY A 56 -0.45 -14.21 4.15
CA GLY A 56 0.54 -14.88 3.30
C GLY A 56 1.09 -14.02 2.16
N VAL A 57 0.75 -12.74 2.11
CA VAL A 57 1.43 -11.79 1.21
C VAL A 57 2.85 -11.57 1.72
N ASN A 58 3.81 -11.53 0.82
CA ASN A 58 5.22 -11.34 1.16
C ASN A 58 5.96 -10.36 0.24
N HIS A 59 5.22 -9.68 -0.63
CA HIS A 59 5.77 -8.73 -1.58
C HIS A 59 4.80 -7.56 -1.75
N ILE A 60 5.20 -6.36 -1.34
CA ILE A 60 4.33 -5.19 -1.30
C ILE A 60 4.75 -4.19 -2.38
N PHE A 61 3.78 -3.75 -3.16
CA PHE A 61 3.90 -2.58 -4.02
C PHE A 61 3.11 -1.43 -3.41
N TYR A 62 3.83 -0.39 -2.99
CA TYR A 62 3.19 0.80 -2.45
C TYR A 62 2.70 1.71 -3.58
N GLN A 63 1.48 2.19 -3.42
CA GLN A 63 0.96 3.26 -4.24
C GLN A 63 0.62 4.46 -3.34
N GLY A 64 1.33 5.62 -3.41
CA GLY A 64 2.32 5.77 -4.43
C GLY A 64 3.27 6.92 -4.15
N CYS A 65 4.10 7.13 -5.15
CA CYS A 65 5.10 8.17 -5.15
C CYS A 65 5.06 8.93 -6.48
N CYS A 66 4.79 10.24 -6.41
CA CYS A 66 4.86 11.09 -7.57
C CYS A 66 6.28 11.64 -7.76
N TYR A 67 6.74 11.66 -8.99
CA TYR A 67 7.93 12.40 -9.36
C TYR A 67 7.57 13.87 -9.57
N SER A 68 8.10 14.74 -8.72
CA SER A 68 7.90 16.18 -8.84
C SER A 68 9.13 16.85 -9.43
N PRO A 69 8.97 17.72 -10.43
CA PRO A 69 10.09 18.51 -10.91
C PRO A 69 10.61 19.45 -9.81
N PRO A 70 11.92 19.80 -9.84
CA PRO A 70 12.53 20.62 -8.78
C PRO A 70 11.85 21.98 -8.56
N GLU A 71 11.33 22.56 -9.62
CA GLU A 71 10.67 23.88 -9.63
C GLU A 71 9.24 23.83 -9.09
N ALA A 72 8.64 22.66 -8.93
CA ALA A 72 7.28 22.55 -8.39
C ALA A 72 7.24 23.00 -6.93
N ALA A 73 6.30 23.89 -6.62
CA ALA A 73 6.08 24.33 -5.25
C ALA A 73 5.65 23.15 -4.36
N TRP A 74 5.98 23.24 -3.08
CA TRP A 74 5.50 22.24 -2.11
C TRP A 74 3.96 22.20 -2.10
N PRO A 75 3.32 21.04 -2.06
CA PRO A 75 3.88 19.70 -1.85
C PRO A 75 4.42 19.01 -3.11
N GLY A 76 4.43 19.69 -4.23
CA GLY A 76 4.77 19.11 -5.53
C GLY A 76 3.59 18.41 -6.17
N TRP A 77 3.88 17.49 -7.08
CA TRP A 77 2.85 16.67 -7.70
C TRP A 77 2.40 15.59 -6.72
N CYS A 78 1.09 15.48 -6.55
CA CYS A 78 0.48 14.51 -5.66
C CYS A 78 -0.29 13.47 -6.44
N PHE A 79 -0.30 12.26 -5.92
CA PHE A 79 -1.14 11.20 -6.44
C PHE A 79 -2.56 11.34 -5.85
N TYR A 80 -3.55 10.69 -6.44
CA TYR A 80 -4.93 10.82 -5.95
C TYR A 80 -5.18 10.09 -4.62
N ALA A 81 -4.39 9.04 -4.33
CA ALA A 81 -4.54 8.28 -3.09
C ALA A 81 -4.01 9.06 -1.88
N ALA A 82 -4.47 8.71 -0.70
CA ALA A 82 -4.11 9.39 0.54
C ALA A 82 -2.63 9.25 0.89
N LEU A 83 -2.05 8.10 0.58
CA LEU A 83 -0.64 7.87 0.87
C LEU A 83 0.26 8.58 -0.14
N GLU A 84 1.14 9.39 0.38
CA GLU A 84 2.17 10.09 -0.40
C GLU A 84 3.55 9.70 0.12
N MET A 85 4.17 8.73 -0.54
CA MET A 85 5.52 8.26 -0.19
C MET A 85 6.58 8.94 -1.06
N ASN A 86 6.67 10.24 -0.95
CA ASN A 86 7.65 11.03 -1.70
C ASN A 86 8.63 11.75 -0.78
N LEU A 87 9.71 12.27 -1.35
CA LEU A 87 10.79 12.93 -0.60
C LEU A 87 10.36 14.25 0.08
N ARG A 88 9.19 14.77 -0.26
CA ARG A 88 8.64 16.01 0.32
C ARG A 88 7.55 15.74 1.36
N SER A 89 7.24 14.48 1.64
CA SER A 89 6.32 14.13 2.71
C SER A 89 6.87 14.57 4.06
N PRO A 90 6.03 15.19 4.90
CA PRO A 90 6.45 15.64 6.22
C PRO A 90 6.82 14.50 7.16
#